data_c34fce1e86db9959e5ac1499774afaed
#
_entry.id   c34fce1e86db9959e5ac1499774afaed
#
_cell.length_a   1.000
_cell.length_b   1.000
_cell.length_c   1.000
_cell.angle_alpha   90.00
_cell.angle_beta   90.00
_cell.angle_gamma   90.00
#
_symmetry.space_group_name_H-M   'P 1'
#
loop_
_entity.id
_entity.type
_entity.pdbx_description
1 polymer ?
#
loop_
_entity_poly.entity_id
_entity_poly.type
_entity_poly.pdbx_seq_one_letter_code
_entity_poly.pdbx_strand_id
1 'polypeptide(L)'
;MGAGCAHRARCPVERGGALSFGPMANERGIRVTTDGPYAVRGIPIAPGRIGRTARGEAIEWEVDEPYETGELVRLCRCGRSKTKPFCDDSHLEGFDGSEVADRGPTSERRASFPGGGLTLTDDESLCTRAGFCRDHLSNAWERMETIDDPEVRAKEEAIVFRCPSGRLVLLDEDDEPIEADFEPSVVVERDGPYWVRGGVRIESADGQVWETRNRVTLCRCGRSANKPFCDATHGEIGFRG
;
A
#
# COMPACT_ATOMS: atom_id res chain seq x y z
N MET A 1 41.34 5.60 -2.51
CA MET A 1 40.78 5.95 -1.19
C MET A 1 39.75 7.07 -1.47
N GLY A 2 38.49 6.75 -1.53
CA GLY A 2 37.40 7.68 -1.78
C GLY A 2 36.20 7.18 -1.00
N ALA A 3 35.96 7.81 0.14
CA ALA A 3 34.87 7.48 1.05
C ALA A 3 33.53 7.90 0.43
N GLY A 4 32.65 6.94 0.20
CA GLY A 4 31.27 7.15 -0.20
C GLY A 4 30.48 7.81 0.93
N CYS A 5 29.88 8.95 0.64
CA CYS A 5 29.02 9.69 1.56
C CYS A 5 27.65 8.99 1.60
N ALA A 6 27.36 8.31 2.71
CA ALA A 6 26.03 7.79 3.00
C ALA A 6 25.09 8.96 3.30
N HIS A 7 24.11 9.20 2.43
CA HIS A 7 23.08 10.20 2.65
C HIS A 7 22.10 9.73 3.74
N ARG A 8 22.33 10.18 4.97
CA ARG A 8 21.31 10.17 6.03
C ARG A 8 20.34 11.32 5.75
N ALA A 9 19.20 11.02 5.15
CA ALA A 9 18.11 12.00 5.03
C ALA A 9 17.50 12.25 6.41
N ARG A 10 17.76 13.40 6.99
CA ARG A 10 17.06 13.87 8.20
C ARG A 10 15.71 14.46 7.81
N CYS A 11 14.67 14.00 8.49
CA CYS A 11 13.32 14.57 8.39
C CYS A 11 13.35 16.06 8.79
N PRO A 12 12.79 16.98 7.98
CA PRO A 12 12.67 18.39 8.39
C PRO A 12 11.74 18.50 9.61
N VAL A 13 12.26 19.01 10.70
CA VAL A 13 11.52 19.31 11.93
C VAL A 13 10.65 20.53 11.69
N GLU A 14 9.37 20.38 11.99
CA GLU A 14 8.31 21.36 12.19
C GLU A 14 8.53 22.80 11.71
N ARG A 15 7.80 23.20 10.67
CA ARG A 15 7.33 24.58 10.51
C ARG A 15 5.81 24.59 10.32
N GLY A 16 5.17 25.09 11.34
CA GLY A 16 3.98 25.87 11.47
C GLY A 16 2.75 25.51 10.63
N GLY A 17 1.81 24.86 11.24
CA GLY A 17 0.41 24.76 10.94
C GLY A 17 -0.18 23.79 11.93
N ALA A 18 -0.82 24.28 12.99
CA ALA A 18 -1.51 23.40 13.94
C ALA A 18 -2.61 22.62 13.19
N LEU A 19 -2.31 21.37 12.80
CA LEU A 19 -3.33 20.44 12.37
C LEU A 19 -4.20 20.14 13.60
N SER A 20 -5.43 20.65 13.60
CA SER A 20 -6.44 20.29 14.58
C SER A 20 -6.78 18.81 14.38
N PHE A 21 -6.19 17.96 15.20
CA PHE A 21 -6.50 16.54 15.23
C PHE A 21 -7.72 16.34 16.13
N GLY A 22 -8.81 15.79 15.57
CA GLY A 22 -9.93 15.26 16.34
C GLY A 22 -9.50 14.09 17.26
N PRO A 23 -10.43 13.27 17.79
CA PRO A 23 -10.17 12.28 18.84
C PRO A 23 -9.06 11.25 18.60
N MET A 24 -8.47 11.18 17.40
CA MET A 24 -7.28 10.39 17.08
C MET A 24 -5.93 10.98 17.57
N ALA A 25 -5.94 11.99 18.42
CA ALA A 25 -4.72 12.72 18.82
C ALA A 25 -3.56 11.79 19.32
N ASN A 26 -3.85 10.57 19.76
CA ASN A 26 -2.87 9.65 20.36
C ASN A 26 -2.90 8.20 19.81
N GLU A 27 -3.73 7.87 18.82
CA GLU A 27 -3.81 6.50 18.29
C GLU A 27 -2.84 6.27 17.12
N ARG A 28 -2.26 5.06 17.05
CA ARG A 28 -1.43 4.63 15.92
C ARG A 28 -2.31 4.50 14.66
N GLY A 29 -1.84 5.00 13.53
CA GLY A 29 -2.58 4.90 12.29
C GLY A 29 -2.21 5.96 11.27
N ILE A 30 -3.03 6.03 10.23
CA ILE A 30 -2.89 6.98 9.12
C ILE A 30 -4.16 7.80 9.02
N ARG A 31 -4.02 9.13 8.98
CA ARG A 31 -5.11 10.04 8.68
C ARG A 31 -4.88 10.71 7.33
N VAL A 32 -5.87 10.64 6.48
CA VAL A 32 -5.92 11.44 5.25
C VAL A 32 -6.28 12.87 5.63
N THR A 33 -5.53 13.87 5.18
CA THR A 33 -5.90 15.27 5.43
C THR A 33 -6.56 15.89 4.20
N THR A 34 -7.48 16.83 4.40
CA THR A 34 -8.16 17.52 3.30
C THR A 34 -7.15 18.20 2.39
N ASP A 35 -7.15 17.84 1.11
CA ASP A 35 -6.23 18.33 0.08
C ASP A 35 -4.74 18.39 0.48
N GLY A 36 -4.37 17.54 1.45
CA GLY A 36 -3.08 17.54 2.10
C GLY A 36 -2.39 16.17 2.13
N PRO A 37 -1.35 16.04 2.95
CA PRO A 37 -0.56 14.81 3.11
C PRO A 37 -1.34 13.71 3.84
N TYR A 38 -0.73 12.53 3.93
CA TYR A 38 -1.08 11.55 4.95
C TYR A 38 -0.35 11.90 6.26
N ALA A 39 -1.09 12.00 7.36
CA ALA A 39 -0.53 12.11 8.69
C ALA A 39 -0.39 10.67 9.27
N VAL A 40 0.82 10.22 9.46
CA VAL A 40 1.15 8.86 9.93
C VAL A 40 1.68 8.98 11.35
N ARG A 41 1.05 8.27 12.30
CA ARG A 41 1.43 8.30 13.71
C ARG A 41 1.82 6.90 14.18
N GLY A 42 3.03 6.81 14.79
CA GLY A 42 3.50 5.61 15.48
C GLY A 42 3.67 4.37 14.60
N ILE A 43 3.74 4.53 13.26
CA ILE A 43 3.91 3.46 12.29
C ILE A 43 5.30 3.59 11.66
N PRO A 44 6.15 2.54 11.67
CA PRO A 44 7.42 2.54 10.97
C PRO A 44 7.24 2.75 9.46
N ILE A 45 8.14 3.53 8.87
CA ILE A 45 8.13 3.84 7.43
C ILE A 45 9.48 3.43 6.86
N ALA A 46 9.48 2.55 5.86
CA ALA A 46 10.69 2.04 5.23
C ALA A 46 10.65 2.22 3.71
N PRO A 47 11.78 2.47 3.05
CA PRO A 47 11.83 2.37 1.59
C PRO A 47 11.73 0.92 1.16
N GLY A 48 11.23 0.69 -0.06
CA GLY A 48 11.18 -0.65 -0.61
C GLY A 48 10.97 -0.66 -2.11
N ARG A 49 11.14 -1.83 -2.69
CA ARG A 49 10.93 -2.06 -4.12
C ARG A 49 10.46 -3.50 -4.37
N ILE A 50 9.89 -3.72 -5.53
CA ILE A 50 9.59 -5.06 -6.02
C ILE A 50 10.82 -5.61 -6.73
N GLY A 51 11.41 -6.68 -6.19
CA GLY A 51 12.43 -7.48 -6.85
C GLY A 51 11.83 -8.16 -8.09
N ARG A 52 12.57 -8.15 -9.20
CA ARG A 52 12.10 -8.69 -10.47
C ARG A 52 13.11 -9.62 -11.11
N THR A 53 12.62 -10.64 -11.83
CA THR A 53 13.46 -11.48 -12.70
C THR A 53 14.02 -10.66 -13.87
N ALA A 54 14.97 -11.26 -14.61
CA ALA A 54 15.44 -10.70 -15.87
C ALA A 54 14.32 -10.52 -16.93
N ARG A 55 13.20 -11.24 -16.78
CA ARG A 55 11.99 -11.11 -17.63
C ARG A 55 11.00 -10.04 -17.13
N GLY A 56 11.29 -9.39 -15.99
CA GLY A 56 10.45 -8.36 -15.40
C GLY A 56 9.33 -8.90 -14.48
N GLU A 57 9.29 -10.21 -14.21
CA GLU A 57 8.30 -10.80 -13.31
C GLU A 57 8.60 -10.44 -11.86
N ALA A 58 7.56 -10.08 -11.10
CA ALA A 58 7.69 -9.77 -9.69
C ALA A 58 7.99 -11.04 -8.87
N ILE A 59 9.03 -10.99 -8.02
CA ILE A 59 9.48 -12.14 -7.22
C ILE A 59 9.12 -11.93 -5.75
N GLU A 60 9.56 -10.80 -5.19
CA GLU A 60 9.47 -10.52 -3.76
C GLU A 60 9.51 -9.03 -3.48
N TRP A 61 9.20 -8.66 -2.23
CA TRP A 61 9.42 -7.33 -1.71
C TRP A 61 10.81 -7.24 -1.07
N GLU A 62 11.59 -6.29 -1.54
CA GLU A 62 12.85 -5.89 -0.92
C GLU A 62 12.58 -4.62 -0.10
N VAL A 63 12.62 -4.75 1.22
CA VAL A 63 12.34 -3.66 2.17
C VAL A 63 13.62 -3.34 2.92
N ASP A 64 14.03 -2.06 2.86
CA ASP A 64 15.23 -1.59 3.52
C ASP A 64 14.95 -1.18 4.99
N GLU A 65 15.97 -0.73 5.71
CA GLU A 65 15.82 -0.21 7.07
C GLU A 65 14.87 0.99 7.14
N PRO A 66 14.04 1.08 8.18
CA PRO A 66 13.11 2.20 8.34
C PRO A 66 13.83 3.56 8.40
N TYR A 67 13.15 4.58 7.90
CA TYR A 67 13.60 5.96 8.12
C TYR A 67 13.59 6.31 9.59
N GLU A 68 14.58 7.08 10.03
CA GLU A 68 14.56 7.73 11.36
C GLU A 68 13.48 8.84 11.34
N THR A 69 12.37 8.62 12.00
CA THR A 69 11.24 9.56 12.02
C THR A 69 10.77 9.83 13.44
N GLY A 70 10.08 10.97 13.62
CA GLY A 70 9.35 11.25 14.86
C GLY A 70 8.04 10.45 14.95
N GLU A 71 7.33 10.62 16.05
CA GLU A 71 6.05 9.94 16.30
C GLU A 71 4.97 10.27 15.26
N LEU A 72 4.96 11.51 14.75
CA LEU A 72 4.05 11.99 13.72
C LEU A 72 4.84 12.39 12.47
N VAL A 73 4.48 11.79 11.34
CA VAL A 73 5.13 12.03 10.04
C VAL A 73 4.10 12.44 9.01
N ARG A 74 4.43 13.41 8.16
CA ARG A 74 3.60 13.81 7.02
C ARG A 74 4.18 13.21 5.74
N LEU A 75 3.46 12.28 5.10
CA LEU A 75 3.85 11.69 3.82
C LEU A 75 3.20 12.40 2.64
N CYS A 76 3.97 12.61 1.58
CA CYS A 76 3.50 13.27 0.36
C CYS A 76 2.38 12.48 -0.31
N ARG A 77 1.24 13.14 -0.56
CA ARG A 77 0.07 12.58 -1.24
C ARG A 77 -0.14 13.20 -2.62
N CYS A 78 0.38 14.42 -2.85
CA CYS A 78 0.20 15.16 -4.11
C CYS A 78 1.18 14.76 -5.22
N GLY A 79 2.24 14.01 -4.90
CA GLY A 79 3.28 13.57 -5.83
C GLY A 79 4.32 14.65 -6.21
N ARG A 80 4.18 15.89 -5.73
CA ARG A 80 5.01 17.05 -6.12
C ARG A 80 6.12 17.41 -5.15
N SER A 81 6.13 16.85 -3.93
CA SER A 81 7.18 17.11 -2.94
C SER A 81 8.58 16.91 -3.52
N LYS A 82 9.51 17.78 -3.17
CA LYS A 82 10.95 17.69 -3.49
C LYS A 82 11.72 16.83 -2.50
N THR A 83 11.11 16.55 -1.34
CA THR A 83 11.67 15.75 -0.23
C THR A 83 10.95 14.42 -0.05
N LYS A 84 10.46 13.81 -1.14
CA LYS A 84 9.75 12.52 -1.09
C LYS A 84 10.55 11.47 -0.28
N PRO A 85 9.87 10.65 0.51
CA PRO A 85 8.42 10.48 0.62
C PRO A 85 7.72 11.51 1.52
N PHE A 86 8.46 12.41 2.16
CA PHE A 86 7.94 13.38 3.12
C PHE A 86 7.27 14.58 2.43
N CYS A 87 6.30 15.18 3.13
CA CYS A 87 5.60 16.36 2.65
C CYS A 87 6.45 17.62 2.87
N ASP A 88 6.53 18.46 1.84
CA ASP A 88 7.18 19.78 1.86
C ASP A 88 6.21 20.93 1.58
N ASP A 89 4.91 20.68 1.76
CA ASP A 89 3.81 21.59 1.53
C ASP A 89 3.53 21.98 0.06
N SER A 90 4.19 21.33 -0.93
CA SER A 90 3.88 21.52 -2.36
C SER A 90 2.42 21.22 -2.74
N HIS A 91 1.65 20.55 -1.88
CA HIS A 91 0.21 20.32 -2.08
C HIS A 91 -0.61 21.65 -2.05
N LEU A 92 -0.13 22.69 -1.36
CA LEU A 92 -0.79 24.00 -1.29
C LEU A 92 -0.90 24.69 -2.66
N GLU A 93 -0.15 24.25 -3.64
CA GLU A 93 -0.23 24.73 -5.02
C GLU A 93 -1.37 24.08 -5.84
N GLY A 94 -2.56 23.91 -5.23
CA GLY A 94 -3.75 23.40 -5.93
C GLY A 94 -3.75 21.88 -6.11
N PHE A 95 -3.49 21.11 -5.06
CA PHE A 95 -3.73 19.68 -5.03
C PHE A 95 -5.18 19.38 -4.69
N ASP A 96 -5.87 18.65 -5.57
CA ASP A 96 -7.18 18.06 -5.28
C ASP A 96 -6.96 16.67 -4.68
N GLY A 97 -7.18 16.59 -3.39
CA GLY A 97 -7.08 15.35 -2.61
C GLY A 97 -8.41 14.70 -2.31
N SER A 98 -9.48 15.03 -3.03
CA SER A 98 -10.82 14.46 -2.81
C SER A 98 -10.78 12.94 -2.75
N GLU A 99 -11.41 12.37 -1.72
CA GLU A 99 -11.51 10.93 -1.53
C GLU A 99 -12.75 10.43 -2.27
N VAL A 100 -12.54 9.66 -3.33
CA VAL A 100 -13.59 9.22 -4.27
C VAL A 100 -13.77 7.71 -4.30
N ALA A 101 -12.93 6.97 -3.55
CA ALA A 101 -13.02 5.52 -3.46
C ALA A 101 -14.36 5.07 -2.87
N ASP A 102 -14.81 3.90 -3.32
CA ASP A 102 -15.98 3.24 -2.75
C ASP A 102 -15.74 2.91 -1.26
N ARG A 103 -16.72 3.24 -0.42
CA ARG A 103 -16.68 3.02 1.02
C ARG A 103 -17.36 1.72 1.48
N GLY A 104 -18.01 1.02 0.57
CA GLY A 104 -18.57 -0.30 0.84
C GLY A 104 -17.47 -1.33 1.15
N PRO A 105 -17.81 -2.40 1.86
CA PRO A 105 -16.87 -3.46 2.17
C PRO A 105 -16.36 -4.12 0.88
N THR A 106 -15.05 -4.44 0.85
CA THR A 106 -14.45 -5.04 -0.36
C THR A 106 -15.04 -6.41 -0.65
N SER A 107 -15.55 -7.13 0.35
CA SER A 107 -16.22 -8.43 0.20
C SER A 107 -17.41 -8.41 -0.76
N GLU A 108 -18.12 -7.29 -0.87
CA GLU A 108 -19.28 -7.16 -1.77
C GLU A 108 -18.90 -7.03 -3.25
N ARG A 109 -17.64 -6.74 -3.56
CA ARG A 109 -17.14 -6.51 -4.92
C ARG A 109 -16.27 -7.63 -5.47
N ARG A 110 -15.94 -8.62 -4.63
CA ARG A 110 -15.00 -9.68 -4.99
C ARG A 110 -15.63 -10.73 -5.89
N ALA A 111 -14.95 -11.06 -6.99
CA ALA A 111 -15.17 -12.31 -7.71
C ALA A 111 -14.55 -13.48 -6.91
N SER A 112 -15.14 -14.67 -7.02
CA SER A 112 -14.73 -15.87 -6.27
C SER A 112 -14.28 -16.98 -7.23
N PHE A 113 -13.16 -17.62 -6.87
CA PHE A 113 -12.52 -18.70 -7.63
C PHE A 113 -12.24 -19.86 -6.66
N PRO A 114 -13.18 -20.81 -6.49
CA PRO A 114 -13.02 -21.92 -5.56
C PRO A 114 -12.07 -22.99 -6.11
N GLY A 115 -11.35 -23.68 -5.21
CA GLY A 115 -10.52 -24.84 -5.52
C GLY A 115 -9.92 -25.44 -4.24
N GLY A 116 -9.89 -26.78 -4.13
CA GLY A 116 -9.18 -27.53 -3.07
C GLY A 116 -9.51 -27.11 -1.63
N GLY A 117 -10.78 -26.85 -1.31
CA GLY A 117 -11.17 -26.36 0.01
C GLY A 117 -10.79 -24.90 0.32
N LEU A 118 -10.29 -24.19 -0.68
CA LEU A 118 -9.98 -22.76 -0.61
C LEU A 118 -10.82 -21.96 -1.61
N THR A 119 -10.96 -20.67 -1.37
CA THR A 119 -11.54 -19.71 -2.33
C THR A 119 -10.59 -18.53 -2.51
N LEU A 120 -10.04 -18.35 -3.71
CA LEU A 120 -9.38 -17.11 -4.08
C LEU A 120 -10.44 -16.06 -4.37
N THR A 121 -10.35 -14.91 -3.72
CA THR A 121 -11.23 -13.77 -3.98
C THR A 121 -10.47 -12.60 -4.59
N ASP A 122 -11.09 -11.88 -5.52
CA ASP A 122 -10.46 -10.82 -6.33
C ASP A 122 -11.33 -9.56 -6.41
N ASP A 123 -10.88 -8.46 -5.80
CA ASP A 123 -11.43 -7.12 -6.04
C ASP A 123 -10.54 -6.36 -7.03
N GLU A 124 -10.86 -6.42 -8.31
CA GLU A 124 -10.06 -5.83 -9.39
C GLU A 124 -9.89 -4.31 -9.24
N SER A 125 -10.83 -3.62 -8.58
CA SER A 125 -10.77 -2.16 -8.36
C SER A 125 -9.54 -1.72 -7.53
N LEU A 126 -8.94 -2.65 -6.78
CA LEU A 126 -7.77 -2.43 -5.95
C LEU A 126 -6.44 -2.71 -6.68
N CYS A 127 -6.47 -3.04 -7.96
CA CYS A 127 -5.25 -3.45 -8.69
C CYS A 127 -4.25 -2.30 -8.85
N THR A 128 -3.04 -2.48 -8.33
CA THR A 128 -1.92 -1.54 -8.48
C THR A 128 -0.89 -1.95 -9.53
N ARG A 129 -1.16 -3.06 -10.25
CA ARG A 129 -0.26 -3.64 -11.27
C ARG A 129 1.13 -4.03 -10.72
N ALA A 130 1.23 -4.39 -9.44
CA ALA A 130 2.47 -4.87 -8.82
C ALA A 130 3.05 -6.11 -9.53
N GLY A 131 2.19 -6.98 -10.06
CA GLY A 131 2.57 -8.05 -10.97
C GLY A 131 2.84 -9.41 -10.32
N PHE A 132 2.58 -9.58 -9.03
CA PHE A 132 2.78 -10.87 -8.35
C PHE A 132 1.81 -11.98 -8.77
N CYS A 133 0.62 -11.62 -9.26
CA CYS A 133 -0.45 -12.57 -9.57
C CYS A 133 -0.22 -13.44 -10.82
N ARG A 134 0.89 -13.25 -11.53
CA ARG A 134 1.23 -14.02 -12.73
C ARG A 134 2.73 -14.17 -12.91
N ASP A 135 3.13 -15.24 -13.52
CA ASP A 135 4.45 -15.48 -14.09
C ASP A 135 4.30 -15.97 -15.56
N HIS A 136 5.40 -16.39 -16.18
CA HIS A 136 5.39 -16.89 -17.56
C HIS A 136 4.75 -18.29 -17.73
N LEU A 137 4.43 -18.97 -16.63
CA LEU A 137 3.88 -20.33 -16.64
C LEU A 137 2.38 -20.33 -16.36
N SER A 138 1.89 -19.43 -15.46
CA SER A 138 0.53 -19.48 -14.96
C SER A 138 0.18 -18.18 -14.22
N ASN A 139 -1.06 -18.07 -13.79
CA ASN A 139 -1.56 -16.98 -12.97
C ASN A 139 -2.33 -17.51 -11.74
N ALA A 140 -2.64 -16.62 -10.79
CA ALA A 140 -3.29 -16.96 -9.53
C ALA A 140 -4.62 -17.70 -9.73
N TRP A 141 -5.42 -17.28 -10.69
CA TRP A 141 -6.76 -17.87 -10.93
C TRP A 141 -6.68 -19.28 -11.53
N GLU A 142 -5.75 -19.52 -12.47
CA GLU A 142 -5.51 -20.85 -13.07
C GLU A 142 -4.97 -21.85 -12.04
N ARG A 143 -4.15 -21.40 -11.08
CA ARG A 143 -3.60 -22.28 -10.03
C ARG A 143 -4.66 -22.82 -9.09
N MET A 144 -5.82 -22.16 -8.97
CA MET A 144 -6.93 -22.67 -8.17
C MET A 144 -7.47 -24.00 -8.70
N GLU A 145 -7.31 -24.31 -10.00
CA GLU A 145 -7.71 -25.59 -10.60
C GLU A 145 -6.86 -26.78 -10.08
N THR A 146 -5.66 -26.51 -9.59
CA THR A 146 -4.70 -27.54 -9.11
C THR A 146 -4.18 -27.25 -7.70
N ILE A 147 -4.91 -26.47 -6.91
CA ILE A 147 -4.51 -26.00 -5.57
C ILE A 147 -4.42 -27.14 -4.53
N ASP A 148 -4.96 -28.32 -4.85
CA ASP A 148 -4.81 -29.53 -4.02
C ASP A 148 -3.35 -30.01 -3.95
N ASP A 149 -2.52 -29.64 -4.93
CA ASP A 149 -1.07 -29.86 -4.88
C ASP A 149 -0.43 -28.94 -3.83
N PRO A 150 0.27 -29.49 -2.81
CA PRO A 150 0.87 -28.68 -1.75
C PRO A 150 1.89 -27.63 -2.24
N GLU A 151 2.60 -27.88 -3.35
CA GLU A 151 3.57 -26.95 -3.91
C GLU A 151 2.84 -25.79 -4.60
N VAL A 152 1.74 -26.07 -5.32
CA VAL A 152 0.88 -25.06 -5.92
C VAL A 152 0.23 -24.20 -4.85
N ARG A 153 -0.28 -24.83 -3.79
CA ARG A 153 -0.89 -24.12 -2.65
C ARG A 153 0.10 -23.17 -1.98
N ALA A 154 1.29 -23.62 -1.62
CA ALA A 154 2.31 -22.80 -1.01
C ALA A 154 2.73 -21.62 -1.90
N LYS A 155 2.80 -21.86 -3.21
CA LYS A 155 3.08 -20.80 -4.20
C LYS A 155 1.96 -19.78 -4.26
N GLU A 156 0.71 -20.21 -4.26
CA GLU A 156 -0.47 -19.34 -4.33
C GLU A 156 -0.60 -18.47 -3.08
N GLU A 157 -0.44 -19.05 -1.89
CA GLU A 157 -0.40 -18.30 -0.62
C GLU A 157 0.69 -17.22 -0.66
N ALA A 158 1.90 -17.56 -1.10
CA ALA A 158 2.99 -16.61 -1.23
C ALA A 158 2.70 -15.47 -2.22
N ILE A 159 2.00 -15.75 -3.32
CA ILE A 159 1.58 -14.75 -4.32
C ILE A 159 0.53 -13.82 -3.74
N VAL A 160 -0.49 -14.37 -3.09
CA VAL A 160 -1.56 -13.61 -2.47
C VAL A 160 -1.01 -12.69 -1.38
N PHE A 161 -0.14 -13.19 -0.51
CA PHE A 161 0.48 -12.39 0.57
C PHE A 161 1.36 -11.24 0.04
N ARG A 162 1.95 -11.40 -1.14
CA ARG A 162 2.75 -10.36 -1.80
C ARG A 162 1.92 -9.30 -2.52
N CYS A 163 0.61 -9.56 -2.80
CA CYS A 163 -0.27 -8.58 -3.42
C CYS A 163 -0.46 -7.38 -2.48
N PRO A 164 0.10 -6.19 -2.78
CA PRO A 164 0.21 -5.14 -1.78
C PRO A 164 -1.11 -4.44 -1.45
N SER A 165 -2.08 -4.52 -2.33
CA SER A 165 -3.36 -3.82 -2.17
C SER A 165 -4.44 -4.64 -1.46
N GLY A 166 -4.18 -5.95 -1.20
CA GLY A 166 -5.24 -6.86 -0.76
C GLY A 166 -6.32 -7.08 -1.82
N ARG A 167 -5.99 -6.86 -3.11
CA ARG A 167 -6.85 -7.23 -4.22
C ARG A 167 -7.19 -8.71 -4.16
N LEU A 168 -6.17 -9.57 -3.98
CA LEU A 168 -6.31 -11.01 -3.85
C LEU A 168 -6.32 -11.39 -2.38
N VAL A 169 -7.29 -12.21 -1.97
CA VAL A 169 -7.40 -12.82 -0.63
C VAL A 169 -7.79 -14.27 -0.80
N LEU A 170 -7.12 -15.17 -0.10
CA LEU A 170 -7.55 -16.56 0.05
C LEU A 170 -8.46 -16.66 1.26
N LEU A 171 -9.56 -17.41 1.11
CA LEU A 171 -10.45 -17.81 2.19
C LEU A 171 -10.32 -19.31 2.41
N ASP A 172 -10.43 -19.74 3.65
CA ASP A 172 -10.52 -21.15 4.01
C ASP A 172 -11.95 -21.71 3.87
N GLU A 173 -12.19 -22.93 4.34
CA GLU A 173 -13.48 -23.62 4.28
C GLU A 173 -14.57 -22.95 5.13
N ASP A 174 -14.19 -22.11 6.09
CA ASP A 174 -15.09 -21.36 6.98
C ASP A 174 -15.29 -19.90 6.48
N ASP A 175 -14.84 -19.59 5.27
CA ASP A 175 -14.84 -18.24 4.67
C ASP A 175 -13.95 -17.23 5.43
N GLU A 176 -13.01 -17.70 6.25
CA GLU A 176 -12.08 -16.85 6.98
C GLU A 176 -10.83 -16.53 6.13
N PRO A 177 -10.33 -15.29 6.15
CA PRO A 177 -9.20 -14.90 5.34
C PRO A 177 -7.89 -15.51 5.84
N ILE A 178 -7.18 -16.17 4.94
CA ILE A 178 -5.80 -16.63 5.15
C ILE A 178 -4.86 -15.49 4.76
N GLU A 179 -4.21 -14.89 5.74
CA GLU A 179 -3.35 -13.72 5.56
C GLU A 179 -1.98 -13.91 6.23
N ALA A 180 -0.96 -13.24 5.67
CA ALA A 180 0.34 -13.19 6.33
C ALA A 180 0.28 -12.34 7.61
N ASP A 181 1.04 -12.72 8.61
CA ASP A 181 1.24 -11.92 9.83
C ASP A 181 2.26 -10.80 9.54
N PHE A 182 1.75 -9.59 9.36
CA PHE A 182 2.58 -8.41 9.13
C PHE A 182 2.56 -7.48 10.34
N GLU A 183 3.74 -7.10 10.80
CA GLU A 183 3.84 -5.96 11.71
C GLU A 183 3.35 -4.66 11.02
N PRO A 184 2.57 -3.81 11.74
CA PRO A 184 2.08 -2.55 11.21
C PRO A 184 3.21 -1.67 10.68
N SER A 185 3.21 -1.40 9.38
CA SER A 185 4.25 -0.61 8.71
C SER A 185 3.78 0.00 7.40
N VAL A 186 4.51 1.01 6.94
CA VAL A 186 4.35 1.63 5.61
C VAL A 186 5.63 1.40 4.82
N VAL A 187 5.52 0.71 3.69
CA VAL A 187 6.61 0.58 2.72
C VAL A 187 6.42 1.61 1.62
N VAL A 188 7.43 2.43 1.40
CA VAL A 188 7.47 3.42 0.32
C VAL A 188 8.00 2.73 -0.93
N GLU A 189 7.11 2.28 -1.80
CA GLU A 189 7.52 1.62 -3.04
C GLU A 189 8.24 2.60 -3.96
N ARG A 190 9.39 2.20 -4.46
CA ARG A 190 10.15 3.01 -5.43
C ARG A 190 9.32 3.26 -6.68
N ASP A 191 9.09 4.53 -7.01
CA ASP A 191 8.26 4.99 -8.13
C ASP A 191 6.80 4.50 -8.11
N GLY A 192 6.34 4.00 -6.96
CA GLY A 192 5.04 3.39 -6.72
C GLY A 192 4.26 4.03 -5.57
N PRO A 193 3.21 3.35 -5.10
CA PRO A 193 2.37 3.76 -3.99
C PRO A 193 3.07 3.62 -2.62
N TYR A 194 2.33 3.91 -1.55
CA TYR A 194 2.64 3.43 -0.22
C TYR A 194 1.97 2.07 -0.02
N TRP A 195 2.73 1.04 0.33
CA TRP A 195 2.19 -0.23 0.78
C TRP A 195 2.05 -0.21 2.30
N VAL A 196 0.81 -0.14 2.77
CA VAL A 196 0.44 -0.19 4.18
C VAL A 196 0.06 -1.63 4.51
N ARG A 197 0.65 -2.18 5.56
CA ARG A 197 0.44 -3.57 5.97
C ARG A 197 0.27 -3.71 7.48
N GLY A 198 -0.28 -4.86 7.93
CA GLY A 198 -0.46 -5.18 9.33
C GLY A 198 -1.70 -4.52 9.94
N GLY A 199 -2.82 -4.44 9.21
CA GLY A 199 -4.09 -3.99 9.74
C GLY A 199 -4.10 -2.53 10.24
N VAL A 200 -3.32 -1.65 9.61
CA VAL A 200 -3.22 -0.25 10.02
C VAL A 200 -4.56 0.46 9.80
N ARG A 201 -5.08 1.11 10.84
CA ARG A 201 -6.26 1.96 10.75
C ARG A 201 -6.00 3.17 9.85
N ILE A 202 -6.88 3.38 8.87
CA ILE A 202 -6.83 4.52 7.95
C ILE A 202 -8.10 5.35 8.15
N GLU A 203 -7.93 6.61 8.55
CA GLU A 203 -9.02 7.56 8.74
C GLU A 203 -9.07 8.54 7.58
N SER A 204 -10.26 8.74 7.04
CA SER A 204 -10.57 9.72 6.00
C SER A 204 -10.48 11.14 6.52
N ALA A 205 -10.41 12.12 5.63
CA ALA A 205 -10.41 13.55 5.98
C ALA A 205 -11.69 13.99 6.72
N ASP A 206 -12.81 13.31 6.48
CA ASP A 206 -14.10 13.56 7.16
C ASP A 206 -14.23 12.85 8.52
N GLY A 207 -13.19 12.12 8.95
CA GLY A 207 -13.15 11.42 10.24
C GLY A 207 -13.74 10.01 10.23
N GLN A 208 -14.27 9.52 9.10
CA GLN A 208 -14.70 8.14 8.99
C GLN A 208 -13.51 7.22 8.81
N VAL A 209 -13.63 5.97 9.26
CA VAL A 209 -12.58 4.97 9.10
C VAL A 209 -12.87 4.15 7.85
N TRP A 210 -11.86 3.97 7.00
CA TRP A 210 -11.90 3.03 5.90
C TRP A 210 -11.87 1.59 6.42
N GLU A 211 -12.42 0.65 5.65
CA GLU A 211 -12.30 -0.78 5.94
C GLU A 211 -10.85 -1.14 6.30
N THR A 212 -10.65 -1.71 7.50
CA THR A 212 -9.33 -2.14 7.95
C THR A 212 -8.97 -3.45 7.25
N ARG A 213 -7.93 -3.42 6.44
CA ARG A 213 -7.41 -4.57 5.70
C ARG A 213 -5.95 -4.80 6.05
N ASN A 214 -5.51 -6.05 5.99
CA ASN A 214 -4.13 -6.40 6.29
C ASN A 214 -3.13 -5.76 5.31
N ARG A 215 -3.56 -5.55 4.07
CA ARG A 215 -2.75 -4.97 2.98
C ARG A 215 -3.55 -3.91 2.24
N VAL A 216 -2.99 -2.70 2.16
CA VAL A 216 -3.60 -1.54 1.48
C VAL A 216 -2.54 -0.77 0.71
N THR A 217 -2.87 -0.25 -0.45
CA THR A 217 -2.00 0.68 -1.17
C THR A 217 -2.61 2.07 -1.25
N LEU A 218 -1.88 3.07 -0.74
CA LEU A 218 -2.29 4.47 -0.78
C LEU A 218 -1.61 5.21 -1.94
N CYS A 219 -2.38 6.07 -2.61
CA CYS A 219 -1.89 6.89 -3.72
C CYS A 219 -0.77 7.83 -3.26
N ARG A 220 0.35 7.82 -3.98
CA ARG A 220 1.51 8.68 -3.74
C ARG A 220 1.75 9.68 -4.86
N CYS A 221 1.28 9.40 -6.07
CA CYS A 221 1.45 10.25 -7.25
C CYS A 221 0.43 11.40 -7.36
N GLY A 222 -0.63 11.39 -6.55
CA GLY A 222 -1.68 12.39 -6.52
C GLY A 222 -2.69 12.33 -7.67
N ARG A 223 -2.59 11.35 -8.58
CA ARG A 223 -3.39 11.25 -9.81
C ARG A 223 -4.34 10.07 -9.86
N SER A 224 -4.39 9.22 -8.82
CA SER A 224 -5.34 8.13 -8.75
C SER A 224 -6.78 8.62 -8.90
N ALA A 225 -7.58 7.92 -9.69
CA ALA A 225 -9.03 8.11 -9.78
C ALA A 225 -9.79 7.38 -8.64
N ASN A 226 -9.05 6.65 -7.78
CA ASN A 226 -9.60 5.89 -6.65
C ASN A 226 -9.02 6.39 -5.29
N LYS A 227 -8.74 7.71 -5.17
CA LYS A 227 -8.15 8.26 -3.95
C LYS A 227 -9.02 7.99 -2.70
N PRO A 228 -8.44 7.63 -1.56
CA PRO A 228 -7.01 7.68 -1.21
C PRO A 228 -6.18 6.49 -1.71
N PHE A 229 -6.80 5.46 -2.28
CA PHE A 229 -6.12 4.24 -2.73
C PHE A 229 -5.41 4.43 -4.07
N CYS A 230 -4.45 3.56 -4.35
CA CYS A 230 -3.75 3.52 -5.62
C CYS A 230 -4.56 2.71 -6.64
N ASP A 231 -4.57 3.17 -7.89
CA ASP A 231 -5.21 2.53 -9.05
C ASP A 231 -4.23 2.25 -10.20
N ALA A 232 -2.92 2.26 -9.91
CA ALA A 232 -1.83 2.10 -10.86
C ALA A 232 -1.55 3.30 -11.80
N THR A 233 -2.30 4.40 -11.74
CA THR A 233 -2.06 5.61 -12.56
C THR A 233 -0.61 6.12 -12.46
N HIS A 234 0.09 5.87 -11.34
CA HIS A 234 1.50 6.24 -11.17
C HIS A 234 2.40 5.69 -12.28
N GLY A 235 2.14 4.46 -12.75
CA GLY A 235 2.89 3.85 -13.85
C GLY A 235 2.60 4.51 -15.20
N GLU A 236 1.34 4.88 -15.45
CA GLU A 236 0.89 5.50 -16.71
C GLU A 236 1.46 6.91 -16.90
N ILE A 237 1.54 7.69 -15.81
CA ILE A 237 2.08 9.05 -15.85
C ILE A 237 3.61 9.11 -15.67
N GLY A 238 4.28 7.97 -15.54
CA GLY A 238 5.72 7.90 -15.30
C GLY A 238 6.15 8.58 -13.99
N PHE A 239 5.36 8.41 -12.91
CA PHE A 239 5.70 8.97 -11.60
C PHE A 239 7.08 8.51 -11.12
N ARG A 240 7.85 9.42 -10.51
CA ARG A 240 9.15 9.17 -9.89
C ARG A 240 9.16 9.68 -8.45
N GLY A 241 9.69 8.83 -7.53
CA GLY A 241 9.79 9.19 -6.11
C GLY A 241 10.34 8.11 -5.19
#